data_3a88b5758ec4e7de005760409f3749c1
#
_entry.id   3a88b5758ec4e7de005760409f3749c1
#
_cell.length_a   1.000
_cell.length_b   1.000
_cell.length_c   1.000
_cell.angle_alpha   90.00
_cell.angle_beta   90.00
_cell.angle_gamma   90.00
#
_symmetry.space_group_name_H-M   'P 1'
#
loop_
_entity.id
_entity.type
_entity.pdbx_description
1 polymer ?
#
loop_
_entity_poly.entity_id
_entity_poly.type
_entity_poly.pdbx_seq_one_letter_code
_entity_poly.pdbx_strand_id
1 'polypeptide(L)'
;ASINFGFSMSEIALVITVSGILALFFQLFLFDAIVNKIGELGLIQLTFFASAIFIAVIAFTKSNLVVALSTFVVFLAFDLFRPAVTTYLSKHAGNRQGAINGLNSAFTSFGNILGPMAAGYMFDLNHLFPYYISAIILLGTGFLSLFLNRKNFSKI
;
A
#
# COMPACT_ATOMS: atom_id res chain seq x y z
N ALA A 1 -11.05 -12.87 -5.26
CA ALA A 1 -10.14 -14.02 -5.13
C ALA A 1 -10.90 -15.35 -5.25
N SER A 2 -12.04 -15.53 -4.55
CA SER A 2 -12.82 -16.78 -4.60
C SER A 2 -13.34 -17.12 -6.01
N ILE A 3 -13.71 -16.13 -6.80
CA ILE A 3 -14.28 -16.32 -8.14
C ILE A 3 -13.24 -16.78 -9.16
N ASN A 4 -12.02 -16.23 -9.09
CA ASN A 4 -10.97 -16.50 -10.07
C ASN A 4 -9.99 -17.61 -9.66
N PHE A 5 -9.83 -17.86 -8.36
CA PHE A 5 -8.79 -18.74 -7.82
C PHE A 5 -9.31 -19.84 -6.90
N GLY A 6 -10.64 -19.93 -6.68
CA GLY A 6 -11.27 -20.99 -5.90
C GLY A 6 -10.92 -20.98 -4.40
N PHE A 7 -10.43 -19.85 -3.85
CA PHE A 7 -10.16 -19.73 -2.42
C PHE A 7 -11.45 -19.80 -1.60
N SER A 8 -11.44 -20.64 -0.58
CA SER A 8 -12.50 -20.67 0.43
C SER A 8 -12.46 -19.42 1.31
N MET A 9 -13.59 -19.08 1.92
CA MET A 9 -13.66 -17.97 2.89
C MET A 9 -12.68 -18.15 4.06
N SER A 10 -12.45 -19.40 4.48
CA SER A 10 -11.51 -19.73 5.55
C SER A 10 -10.05 -19.44 5.15
N GLU A 11 -9.67 -19.75 3.90
CA GLU A 11 -8.31 -19.48 3.40
C GLU A 11 -8.07 -17.98 3.26
N ILE A 12 -9.06 -17.22 2.79
CA ILE A 12 -8.97 -15.75 2.73
C ILE A 12 -8.84 -15.17 4.13
N ALA A 13 -9.66 -15.61 5.09
CA ALA A 13 -9.59 -15.16 6.47
C ALA A 13 -8.22 -15.49 7.11
N LEU A 14 -7.67 -16.67 6.83
CA LEU A 14 -6.36 -17.08 7.32
C LEU A 14 -5.25 -16.19 6.76
N VAL A 15 -5.26 -15.91 5.46
CA VAL A 15 -4.27 -15.01 4.83
C VAL A 15 -4.31 -13.62 5.47
N ILE A 16 -5.51 -13.06 5.67
CA ILE A 16 -5.68 -11.75 6.30
C ILE A 16 -5.19 -11.77 7.75
N THR A 17 -5.55 -12.79 8.52
CA THR A 17 -5.16 -12.90 9.94
C THR A 17 -3.65 -13.04 10.09
N VAL A 18 -3.02 -13.93 9.32
CA VAL A 18 -1.57 -14.13 9.35
C VAL A 18 -0.85 -12.86 8.89
N SER A 19 -1.35 -12.19 7.84
CA SER A 19 -0.81 -10.91 7.39
C SER A 19 -0.83 -9.87 8.49
N GLY A 20 -1.95 -9.73 9.22
CA GLY A 20 -2.08 -8.77 10.31
C GLY A 20 -1.13 -9.06 11.48
N ILE A 21 -0.97 -10.31 11.89
CA ILE A 21 -0.03 -10.70 12.95
C ILE A 21 1.40 -10.39 12.55
N LEU A 22 1.79 -10.74 11.32
CA LEU A 22 3.13 -10.45 10.82
C LEU A 22 3.37 -8.96 10.61
N ALA A 23 2.36 -8.21 10.18
CA ALA A 23 2.44 -6.76 10.08
C ALA A 23 2.72 -6.11 11.43
N LEU A 24 2.05 -6.55 12.51
CA LEU A 24 2.33 -6.10 13.88
C LEU A 24 3.78 -6.41 14.28
N PHE A 25 4.26 -7.62 14.00
CA PHE A 25 5.65 -7.99 14.28
C PHE A 25 6.64 -7.09 13.52
N PHE A 26 6.44 -6.90 12.22
CA PHE A 26 7.27 -6.03 11.41
C PHE A 26 7.20 -4.56 11.87
N GLN A 27 6.03 -4.09 12.26
CA GLN A 27 5.84 -2.73 12.76
C GLN A 27 6.57 -2.50 14.08
N LEU A 28 6.53 -3.45 15.01
CA LEU A 28 7.15 -3.32 16.33
C LEU A 28 8.68 -3.48 16.30
N PHE A 29 9.21 -4.35 15.45
CA PHE A 29 10.62 -4.72 15.50
C PHE A 29 11.45 -4.19 14.34
N LEU A 30 10.87 -4.05 13.14
CA LEU A 30 11.61 -3.70 11.94
C LEU A 30 11.31 -2.28 11.43
N PHE A 31 10.19 -1.69 11.79
CA PHE A 31 9.80 -0.37 11.29
C PHE A 31 10.89 0.67 11.58
N ASP A 32 11.31 0.81 12.84
CA ASP A 32 12.33 1.78 13.23
C ASP A 32 13.68 1.48 12.58
N ALA A 33 14.06 0.20 12.46
CA ALA A 33 15.31 -0.20 11.81
C ALA A 33 15.32 0.16 10.32
N ILE A 34 14.20 -0.02 9.63
CA ILE A 34 14.04 0.30 8.22
C ILE A 34 14.01 1.83 8.04
N VAL A 35 13.20 2.53 8.84
CA VAL A 35 13.08 4.00 8.77
C VAL A 35 14.41 4.68 9.08
N ASN A 36 15.17 4.20 10.05
CA ASN A 36 16.51 4.73 10.36
C ASN A 36 17.51 4.54 9.21
N LYS A 37 17.32 3.52 8.37
CA LYS A 37 18.22 3.20 7.25
C LYS A 37 17.86 3.93 5.97
N ILE A 38 16.59 4.00 5.61
CA ILE A 38 16.12 4.56 4.32
C ILE A 38 15.21 5.78 4.47
N GLY A 39 14.87 6.17 5.69
CA GLY A 39 13.93 7.25 6.01
C GLY A 39 12.46 6.88 5.76
N GLU A 40 11.54 7.68 6.30
CA GLU A 40 10.10 7.47 6.11
C GLU A 40 9.71 7.57 4.63
N LEU A 41 10.25 8.56 3.93
CA LEU A 41 9.95 8.77 2.51
C LEU A 41 10.47 7.60 1.66
N GLY A 42 11.67 7.06 1.99
CA GLY A 42 12.22 5.88 1.36
C GLY A 42 11.33 4.65 1.57
N LEU A 43 10.81 4.47 2.79
CA LEU A 43 9.87 3.38 3.08
C LEU A 43 8.56 3.55 2.30
N ILE A 44 7.99 4.76 2.24
CA ILE A 44 6.81 5.08 1.44
C ILE A 44 7.03 4.71 -0.03
N GLN A 45 8.16 5.07 -0.61
CA GLN A 45 8.50 4.75 -1.99
C GLN A 45 8.66 3.25 -2.21
N LEU A 46 9.35 2.57 -1.29
CA LEU A 46 9.52 1.12 -1.33
C LEU A 46 8.16 0.39 -1.32
N THR A 47 7.23 0.80 -0.46
CA THR A 47 5.90 0.18 -0.37
C THR A 47 5.07 0.42 -1.63
N PHE A 48 5.15 1.58 -2.26
CA PHE A 48 4.47 1.85 -3.54
C PHE A 48 4.98 0.91 -4.65
N PHE A 49 6.30 0.82 -4.84
CA PHE A 49 6.87 -0.04 -5.88
C PHE A 49 6.65 -1.53 -5.61
N ALA A 50 6.83 -1.96 -4.36
CA ALA A 50 6.56 -3.34 -3.97
C ALA A 50 5.10 -3.71 -4.24
N SER A 51 4.15 -2.89 -3.76
CA SER A 51 2.71 -3.14 -3.99
C SER A 51 2.36 -3.16 -5.49
N ALA A 52 2.90 -2.24 -6.28
CA ALA A 52 2.66 -2.18 -7.72
C ALA A 52 3.13 -3.46 -8.44
N ILE A 53 4.35 -3.93 -8.11
CA ILE A 53 4.91 -5.16 -8.69
C ILE A 53 4.07 -6.37 -8.31
N PHE A 54 3.76 -6.55 -7.02
CA PHE A 54 3.02 -7.73 -6.57
C PHE A 54 1.55 -7.72 -7.01
N ILE A 55 0.91 -6.56 -7.13
CA ILE A 55 -0.43 -6.45 -7.75
C ILE A 55 -0.38 -6.83 -9.24
N ALA A 56 0.65 -6.40 -9.97
CA ALA A 56 0.84 -6.83 -11.35
C ALA A 56 1.07 -8.34 -11.44
N VAL A 57 1.87 -8.93 -10.55
CA VAL A 57 2.07 -10.40 -10.48
C VAL A 57 0.74 -11.12 -10.27
N ILE A 58 -0.14 -10.63 -9.39
CA ILE A 58 -1.48 -11.21 -9.19
C ILE A 58 -2.29 -11.20 -10.48
N ALA A 59 -2.20 -10.14 -11.29
CA ALA A 59 -2.94 -10.01 -12.53
C ALA A 59 -2.50 -11.03 -13.61
N PHE A 60 -1.23 -11.42 -13.63
CA PHE A 60 -0.67 -12.31 -14.66
C PHE A 60 -0.53 -13.77 -14.24
N THR A 61 -0.56 -14.07 -12.94
CA THR A 61 -0.35 -15.45 -12.45
C THR A 61 -1.64 -16.25 -12.43
N LYS A 62 -1.51 -17.58 -12.64
CA LYS A 62 -2.59 -18.54 -12.45
C LYS A 62 -2.36 -19.45 -11.23
N SER A 63 -1.25 -19.30 -10.54
CA SER A 63 -0.89 -20.11 -9.37
C SER A 63 -1.50 -19.54 -8.10
N ASN A 64 -2.34 -20.32 -7.42
CA ASN A 64 -2.96 -19.93 -6.15
C ASN A 64 -1.92 -19.57 -5.08
N LEU A 65 -0.81 -20.31 -5.02
CA LEU A 65 0.27 -20.03 -4.08
C LEU A 65 0.92 -18.66 -4.33
N VAL A 66 1.20 -18.34 -5.60
CA VAL A 66 1.78 -17.05 -5.98
C VAL A 66 0.81 -15.91 -5.67
N VAL A 67 -0.48 -16.08 -5.92
CA VAL A 67 -1.52 -15.10 -5.54
C VAL A 67 -1.53 -14.87 -4.04
N ALA A 68 -1.56 -15.94 -3.24
CA ALA A 68 -1.57 -15.83 -1.77
C ALA A 68 -0.32 -15.10 -1.24
N LEU A 69 0.87 -15.48 -1.69
CA LEU A 69 2.13 -14.82 -1.30
C LEU A 69 2.18 -13.36 -1.75
N SER A 70 1.76 -13.06 -2.97
CA SER A 70 1.72 -11.68 -3.47
C SER A 70 0.73 -10.82 -2.69
N THR A 71 -0.45 -11.35 -2.40
CA THR A 71 -1.45 -10.66 -1.57
C THR A 71 -0.91 -10.37 -0.17
N PHE A 72 -0.21 -11.35 0.41
CA PHE A 72 0.45 -11.18 1.71
C PHE A 72 1.47 -10.02 1.69
N VAL A 73 2.33 -9.95 0.68
CA VAL A 73 3.32 -8.86 0.55
C VAL A 73 2.64 -7.51 0.36
N VAL A 74 1.55 -7.45 -0.43
CA VAL A 74 0.77 -6.23 -0.63
C VAL A 74 0.15 -5.74 0.68
N PHE A 75 -0.46 -6.62 1.48
CA PHE A 75 -1.00 -6.24 2.78
C PHE A 75 0.09 -5.74 3.72
N LEU A 76 1.21 -6.45 3.83
CA LEU A 76 2.35 -6.02 4.65
C LEU A 76 2.88 -4.64 4.22
N ALA A 77 2.99 -4.40 2.91
CA ALA A 77 3.42 -3.10 2.39
C ALA A 77 2.46 -1.97 2.78
N PHE A 78 1.13 -2.18 2.68
CA PHE A 78 0.14 -1.19 3.10
C PHE A 78 0.12 -0.96 4.62
N ASP A 79 0.35 -2.00 5.41
CA ASP A 79 0.41 -1.88 6.87
C ASP A 79 1.64 -1.09 7.33
N LEU A 80 2.77 -1.20 6.63
CA LEU A 80 3.96 -0.38 6.87
C LEU A 80 3.83 1.05 6.31
N PHE A 81 3.10 1.22 5.21
CA PHE A 81 2.87 2.51 4.57
C PHE A 81 2.15 3.50 5.49
N ARG A 82 1.09 3.05 6.18
CA ARG A 82 0.27 3.92 7.04
C ARG A 82 1.07 4.63 8.13
N PRO A 83 1.83 3.94 9.00
CA PRO A 83 2.66 4.61 10.01
C PRO A 83 3.77 5.45 9.40
N ALA A 84 4.36 5.03 8.27
CA ALA A 84 5.39 5.80 7.58
C ALA A 84 4.88 7.16 7.12
N VAL A 85 3.68 7.22 6.50
CA VAL A 85 3.03 8.47 6.09
C VAL A 85 2.71 9.34 7.29
N THR A 86 2.11 8.79 8.33
CA THR A 86 1.74 9.54 9.53
C THR A 86 2.97 10.13 10.22
N THR A 87 4.05 9.36 10.36
CA THR A 87 5.32 9.83 10.93
C THR A 87 5.95 10.91 10.07
N TYR A 88 6.01 10.70 8.75
CA TYR A 88 6.55 11.69 7.82
C TYR A 88 5.78 13.01 7.87
N LEU A 89 4.45 12.97 7.83
CA LEU A 89 3.59 14.15 7.91
C LEU A 89 3.75 14.86 9.26
N SER A 90 3.77 14.12 10.37
CA SER A 90 3.92 14.69 11.72
C SER A 90 5.28 15.39 11.88
N LYS A 91 6.36 14.83 11.35
CA LYS A 91 7.69 15.45 11.39
C LYS A 91 7.76 16.79 10.62
N HIS A 92 6.99 16.91 9.52
CA HIS A 92 7.01 18.11 8.67
C HIS A 92 5.88 19.09 8.96
N ALA A 93 4.96 18.75 9.87
CA ALA A 93 3.78 19.56 10.18
C ALA A 93 4.08 20.79 11.05
N GLY A 94 5.19 20.81 11.80
CA GLY A 94 5.50 21.87 12.77
C GLY A 94 4.31 22.12 13.71
N ASN A 95 3.86 23.36 13.83
CA ASN A 95 2.73 23.75 14.69
C ASN A 95 1.35 23.40 14.11
N ARG A 96 1.28 22.77 12.91
CA ARG A 96 0.01 22.47 12.20
C ARG A 96 -0.33 20.99 12.21
N GLN A 97 0.15 20.22 13.18
CA GLN A 97 -0.03 18.75 13.22
C GLN A 97 -1.51 18.33 13.15
N GLY A 98 -2.39 19.02 13.87
CA GLY A 98 -3.83 18.73 13.85
C GLY A 98 -4.45 18.91 12.46
N ALA A 99 -4.13 20.01 11.77
CA ALA A 99 -4.65 20.27 10.43
C ALA A 99 -4.14 19.25 9.40
N ILE A 100 -2.85 18.91 9.45
CA ILE A 100 -2.25 17.96 8.50
C ILE A 100 -2.77 16.54 8.75
N ASN A 101 -2.88 16.11 10.01
CA ASN A 101 -3.45 14.80 10.32
C ASN A 101 -4.95 14.74 10.00
N GLY A 102 -5.69 15.83 10.22
CA GLY A 102 -7.08 15.93 9.79
C GLY A 102 -7.25 15.81 8.28
N LEU A 103 -6.39 16.47 7.50
CA LEU A 103 -6.38 16.38 6.05
C LEU A 103 -6.02 14.95 5.57
N ASN A 104 -5.00 14.32 6.18
CA ASN A 104 -4.63 12.94 5.88
C ASN A 104 -5.79 11.98 6.17
N SER A 105 -6.49 12.14 7.29
CA SER A 105 -7.66 11.34 7.64
C SER A 105 -8.82 11.55 6.66
N ALA A 106 -9.05 12.79 6.22
CA ALA A 106 -10.07 13.10 5.22
C ALA A 106 -9.79 12.42 3.88
N PHE A 107 -8.55 12.50 3.36
CA PHE A 107 -8.17 11.80 2.14
C PHE A 107 -8.25 10.29 2.27
N THR A 108 -7.84 9.73 3.42
CA THR A 108 -7.95 8.29 3.69
C THR A 108 -9.42 7.84 3.69
N SER A 109 -10.30 8.61 4.34
CA SER A 109 -11.74 8.30 4.36
C SER A 109 -12.35 8.39 2.97
N PHE A 110 -11.97 9.40 2.18
CA PHE A 110 -12.42 9.55 0.81
C PHE A 110 -11.98 8.36 -0.05
N GLY A 111 -10.72 7.93 0.08
CA GLY A 111 -10.21 6.73 -0.59
C GLY A 111 -10.94 5.45 -0.18
N ASN A 112 -11.27 5.30 1.11
CA ASN A 112 -12.00 4.15 1.63
C ASN A 112 -13.45 4.06 1.11
N ILE A 113 -14.06 5.19 0.78
CA ILE A 113 -15.40 5.23 0.18
C ILE A 113 -15.33 4.98 -1.32
N LEU A 114 -14.51 5.74 -2.03
CA LEU A 114 -14.45 5.69 -3.50
C LEU A 114 -13.72 4.44 -4.02
N GLY A 115 -12.73 3.95 -3.28
CA GLY A 115 -11.92 2.80 -3.69
C GLY A 115 -12.76 1.54 -3.97
N PRO A 116 -13.53 1.04 -3.01
CA PRO A 116 -14.38 -0.13 -3.22
C PRO A 116 -15.45 0.07 -4.31
N MET A 117 -16.04 1.27 -4.41
CA MET A 117 -17.03 1.58 -5.46
C MET A 117 -16.39 1.53 -6.86
N ALA A 118 -15.24 2.17 -7.03
CA ALA A 118 -14.51 2.15 -8.29
C ALA A 118 -14.01 0.73 -8.63
N ALA A 119 -13.46 0.03 -7.66
CA ALA A 119 -12.99 -1.34 -7.86
C ALA A 119 -14.13 -2.30 -8.22
N GLY A 120 -15.30 -2.18 -7.59
CA GLY A 120 -16.48 -2.98 -7.91
C GLY A 120 -16.96 -2.74 -9.35
N TYR A 121 -17.11 -1.47 -9.75
CA TYR A 121 -17.49 -1.12 -11.12
C TYR A 121 -16.48 -1.63 -12.15
N MET A 122 -15.19 -1.47 -11.90
CA MET A 122 -14.14 -1.98 -12.79
C MET A 122 -14.15 -3.50 -12.88
N PHE A 123 -14.41 -4.18 -11.77
CA PHE A 123 -14.49 -5.63 -11.71
C PHE A 123 -15.65 -6.19 -12.53
N ASP A 124 -16.79 -5.49 -12.55
CA ASP A 124 -17.95 -5.85 -13.37
C ASP A 124 -17.65 -5.72 -14.88
N LEU A 125 -16.81 -4.75 -15.27
CA LEU A 125 -16.37 -4.59 -16.66
C LEU A 125 -15.35 -5.68 -17.05
N ASN A 126 -14.34 -5.90 -16.25
CA ASN A 126 -13.35 -6.95 -16.43
C ASN A 126 -12.63 -7.22 -15.09
N HIS A 127 -12.56 -8.49 -14.71
CA HIS A 127 -11.97 -8.95 -13.46
C HIS A 127 -10.50 -8.54 -13.25
N LEU A 128 -9.77 -8.21 -14.32
CA LEU A 128 -8.37 -7.79 -14.27
C LEU A 128 -8.19 -6.27 -14.20
N PHE A 129 -9.21 -5.48 -14.55
CA PHE A 129 -9.10 -4.01 -14.57
C PHE A 129 -8.69 -3.40 -13.23
N PRO A 130 -9.26 -3.80 -12.09
CA PRO A 130 -8.84 -3.24 -10.80
C PRO A 130 -7.35 -3.43 -10.53
N TYR A 131 -6.77 -4.57 -10.90
CA TYR A 131 -5.36 -4.86 -10.69
C TYR A 131 -4.46 -3.99 -11.57
N TYR A 132 -4.78 -3.86 -12.86
CA TYR A 132 -3.99 -3.02 -13.79
C TYR A 132 -4.03 -1.54 -13.39
N ILE A 133 -5.22 -1.02 -13.08
CA ILE A 133 -5.40 0.38 -12.72
C ILE A 133 -4.72 0.68 -11.39
N SER A 134 -4.85 -0.20 -10.40
CA SER A 134 -4.15 -0.05 -9.11
C SER A 134 -2.63 -0.07 -9.28
N ALA A 135 -2.09 -0.99 -10.07
CA ALA A 135 -0.66 -1.05 -10.35
C ALA A 135 -0.15 0.24 -11.04
N ILE A 136 -0.88 0.76 -12.02
CA ILE A 136 -0.53 2.00 -12.72
C ILE A 136 -0.55 3.20 -11.77
N ILE A 137 -1.58 3.32 -10.92
CA ILE A 137 -1.69 4.42 -9.95
C ILE A 137 -0.54 4.35 -8.94
N LEU A 138 -0.22 3.16 -8.41
CA LEU A 138 0.87 2.97 -7.46
C LEU A 138 2.24 3.28 -8.08
N LEU A 139 2.50 2.85 -9.31
CA LEU A 139 3.72 3.20 -10.05
C LEU A 139 3.80 4.70 -10.28
N GLY A 140 2.73 5.32 -10.78
CA GLY A 140 2.68 6.76 -11.03
C GLY A 140 2.93 7.58 -9.76
N THR A 141 2.31 7.19 -8.65
CA THR A 141 2.51 7.84 -7.34
C THR A 141 3.93 7.62 -6.81
N GLY A 142 4.49 6.42 -6.98
CA GLY A 142 5.87 6.12 -6.63
C GLY A 142 6.87 6.98 -7.41
N PHE A 143 6.71 7.10 -8.73
CA PHE A 143 7.56 7.98 -9.57
C PHE A 143 7.38 9.46 -9.23
N LEU A 144 6.16 9.92 -8.98
CA LEU A 144 5.89 11.29 -8.55
C LEU A 144 6.60 11.60 -7.23
N SER A 145 6.56 10.68 -6.27
CA SER A 145 7.28 10.80 -5.00
C SER A 145 8.79 10.89 -5.17
N LEU A 146 9.37 10.10 -6.08
CA LEU A 146 10.82 10.20 -6.40
C LEU A 146 11.18 11.56 -7.02
N PHE A 147 10.34 12.04 -7.92
CA PHE A 147 10.56 13.33 -8.59
C PHE A 147 10.51 14.51 -7.61
N LEU A 148 9.53 14.50 -6.70
CA LEU A 148 9.40 15.54 -5.67
C LEU A 148 10.55 15.50 -4.66
N ASN A 149 11.02 14.31 -4.30
CA ASN A 149 12.16 14.14 -3.41
C ASN A 149 13.44 14.76 -4.00
N ARG A 150 13.72 14.50 -5.28
CA ARG A 150 14.88 15.09 -5.97
C ARG A 150 14.87 16.62 -5.98
N LYS A 151 13.69 17.26 -6.14
CA LYS A 151 13.56 18.71 -6.12
C LYS A 151 13.88 19.34 -4.75
N ASN A 152 13.62 18.65 -3.65
CA ASN A 152 13.93 19.13 -2.32
C ASN A 152 15.43 19.09 -2.02
N PHE A 153 16.15 18.10 -2.54
CA PHE A 153 17.62 18.02 -2.41
C PHE A 153 18.38 19.06 -3.25
N SER A 154 17.77 19.62 -4.30
CA SER A 154 18.44 20.63 -5.13
C SER A 154 18.30 22.06 -4.59
N LYS A 155 17.62 22.26 -3.46
CA LYS A 155 17.42 23.57 -2.80
C LYS A 155 18.17 23.74 -1.48
N ILE A 156 19.00 22.78 -1.11
CA ILE A 156 19.96 22.80 -0.01
C ILE A 156 21.37 22.87 -0.58
#